data_936ba2d26c5dd27529384bc0e82487d2
#
_entry.id   936ba2d26c5dd27529384bc0e82487d2
#
_cell.length_a   1.000
_cell.length_b   1.000
_cell.length_c   1.000
_cell.angle_alpha   90.00
_cell.angle_beta   90.00
_cell.angle_gamma   90.00
#
_symmetry.space_group_name_H-M   'P 1'
#
loop_
_entity.id
_entity.type
_entity.pdbx_description
1 polymer ?
#
loop_
_entity_poly.entity_id
_entity_poly.type
_entity_poly.pdbx_seq_one_letter_code
_entity_poly.pdbx_strand_id
1 'polypeptide(L)'
;MGLRLISLIVISMIAGCNPPADYALVGSAYVPAAHGQVDVEKIDKEQILITVTLDHLVPPEKIELGLTHYIVWFAPVGERPVRQRALDYDPDAQVGRASIPTSLREFEVQITAENSETPNQPSDLLVASQKIREI
;
A
#
# COMPACT_ATOMS: atom_id res chain seq x y z
N MET A 1 53.35 -23.66 32.59
CA MET A 1 52.08 -24.15 32.01
C MET A 1 51.23 -22.95 31.68
N GLY A 2 51.24 -22.54 30.42
CA GLY A 2 50.48 -21.39 29.97
C GLY A 2 49.08 -21.79 29.55
N LEU A 3 48.06 -21.26 30.23
CA LEU A 3 46.66 -21.38 29.81
C LEU A 3 46.47 -20.45 28.63
N ARG A 4 46.34 -21.02 27.43
CA ARG A 4 45.96 -20.24 26.24
C ARG A 4 44.46 -20.08 26.22
N LEU A 5 43.98 -18.92 26.63
CA LEU A 5 42.61 -18.49 26.40
C LEU A 5 42.46 -18.23 24.91
N ILE A 6 41.76 -19.15 24.21
CA ILE A 6 41.30 -18.92 22.87
C ILE A 6 40.05 -18.07 23.00
N SER A 7 40.17 -16.78 22.77
CA SER A 7 39.03 -15.87 22.66
C SER A 7 38.31 -16.16 21.35
N LEU A 8 37.20 -16.86 21.45
CA LEU A 8 36.33 -17.10 20.31
C LEU A 8 35.58 -15.81 20.03
N ILE A 9 36.05 -15.03 19.08
CA ILE A 9 35.30 -13.87 18.60
C ILE A 9 34.17 -14.40 17.72
N VAL A 10 32.97 -14.47 18.30
CA VAL A 10 31.75 -14.70 17.53
C VAL A 10 31.42 -13.40 16.79
N ILE A 11 31.80 -13.33 15.52
CA ILE A 11 31.35 -12.25 14.63
C ILE A 11 29.91 -12.58 14.28
N SER A 12 28.96 -11.97 14.99
CA SER A 12 27.55 -11.96 14.58
C SER A 12 27.47 -11.16 13.29
N MET A 13 27.46 -11.82 12.16
CA MET A 13 27.03 -11.21 10.93
C MET A 13 25.53 -10.94 11.03
N ILE A 14 25.17 -9.71 11.41
CA ILE A 14 23.83 -9.22 11.24
C ILE A 14 23.66 -8.97 9.74
N ALA A 15 23.12 -9.97 9.03
CA ALA A 15 22.66 -9.76 7.68
C ALA A 15 21.53 -8.74 7.75
N GLY A 16 21.83 -7.50 7.34
CA GLY A 16 20.84 -6.42 7.27
C GLY A 16 19.88 -6.66 6.11
N CYS A 17 18.97 -7.63 6.25
CA CYS A 17 17.75 -7.68 5.48
C CYS A 17 16.85 -6.61 6.07
N ASN A 18 16.72 -5.45 5.39
CA ASN A 18 15.64 -4.53 5.68
C ASN A 18 14.34 -5.26 5.37
N PRO A 19 13.54 -5.65 6.38
CA PRO A 19 12.25 -6.26 6.09
C PRO A 19 11.39 -5.27 5.32
N PRO A 20 10.51 -5.74 4.38
CA PRO A 20 9.57 -4.85 3.73
C PRO A 20 8.76 -4.12 4.79
N ALA A 21 8.55 -2.82 4.59
CA ALA A 21 7.75 -2.03 5.50
C ALA A 21 6.27 -2.28 5.21
N ASP A 22 5.50 -2.53 6.26
CA ASP A 22 4.05 -2.71 6.17
C ASP A 22 3.35 -1.54 6.86
N TYR A 23 2.34 -1.01 6.18
CA TYR A 23 1.49 0.04 6.71
C TYR A 23 0.06 -0.47 6.76
N ALA A 24 -0.61 -0.29 7.90
CA ALA A 24 -2.00 -0.67 8.02
C ALA A 24 -2.91 0.24 7.18
N LEU A 25 -3.92 -0.36 6.55
CA LEU A 25 -5.04 0.35 5.94
C LEU A 25 -6.30 0.10 6.74
N VAL A 26 -7.02 1.17 7.06
CA VAL A 26 -8.30 1.11 7.76
C VAL A 26 -9.36 1.77 6.88
N GLY A 27 -10.47 1.09 6.69
CA GLY A 27 -11.59 1.62 5.92
C GLY A 27 -12.17 2.87 6.54
N SER A 28 -12.58 3.81 5.68
CA SER A 28 -13.30 5.01 6.08
C SER A 28 -14.73 4.67 6.54
N ALA A 29 -15.49 5.69 6.94
CA ALA A 29 -16.90 5.54 7.31
C ALA A 29 -17.77 4.96 6.17
N TYR A 30 -17.35 5.07 4.92
CA TYR A 30 -18.03 4.45 3.77
C TYR A 30 -17.90 2.93 3.75
N VAL A 31 -16.80 2.40 4.26
CA VAL A 31 -16.46 0.97 4.26
C VAL A 31 -15.86 0.57 5.62
N PRO A 32 -16.60 0.69 6.72
CA PRO A 32 -16.04 0.57 8.07
C PRO A 32 -15.47 -0.82 8.39
N ALA A 33 -15.90 -1.87 7.69
CA ALA A 33 -15.38 -3.22 7.86
C ALA A 33 -14.11 -3.49 7.06
N ALA A 34 -13.79 -2.64 6.08
CA ALA A 34 -12.61 -2.84 5.25
C ALA A 34 -11.34 -2.57 6.03
N HIS A 35 -10.36 -3.43 5.86
CA HIS A 35 -9.04 -3.28 6.44
C HIS A 35 -8.02 -4.03 5.58
N GLY A 36 -6.79 -3.65 5.70
CA GLY A 36 -5.72 -4.30 4.94
C GLY A 36 -4.39 -3.65 5.22
N GLN A 37 -3.57 -3.60 4.20
CA GLN A 37 -2.20 -3.11 4.34
C GLN A 37 -1.64 -2.58 3.02
N VAL A 38 -0.61 -1.76 3.17
CA VAL A 38 0.29 -1.38 2.09
C VAL A 38 1.65 -1.99 2.40
N ASP A 39 2.10 -2.90 1.53
CA ASP A 39 3.42 -3.49 1.60
C ASP A 39 4.37 -2.71 0.71
N VAL A 40 5.55 -2.40 1.23
CA VAL A 40 6.59 -1.66 0.51
C VAL A 40 7.83 -2.53 0.39
N GLU A 41 8.25 -2.83 -0.83
CA GLU A 41 9.40 -3.66 -1.13
C GLU A 41 10.35 -2.94 -2.09
N LYS A 42 11.65 -2.98 -1.82
CA LYS A 42 12.64 -2.44 -2.75
C LYS A 42 12.80 -3.38 -3.95
N ILE A 43 12.65 -2.83 -5.16
CA ILE A 43 12.95 -3.55 -6.41
C ILE A 43 14.42 -3.35 -6.76
N ASP A 44 14.88 -2.11 -6.74
CA ASP A 44 16.27 -1.71 -7.00
C ASP A 44 16.59 -0.38 -6.28
N LYS A 45 17.70 0.29 -6.64
CA LYS A 45 18.11 1.55 -6.01
C LYS A 45 17.14 2.70 -6.23
N GLU A 46 16.34 2.66 -7.29
CA GLU A 46 15.51 3.76 -7.74
C GLU A 46 14.02 3.48 -7.55
N GLN A 47 13.61 2.20 -7.54
CA GLN A 47 12.22 1.80 -7.52
C GLN A 47 11.86 0.94 -6.32
N ILE A 48 10.65 1.16 -5.83
CA ILE A 48 9.96 0.34 -4.84
C ILE A 48 8.69 -0.23 -5.44
N LEU A 49 8.25 -1.38 -4.92
CA LEU A 49 6.96 -1.97 -5.25
C LEU A 49 6.00 -1.70 -4.10
N ILE A 50 4.89 -1.06 -4.42
CA ILE A 50 3.79 -0.83 -3.50
C ILE A 50 2.71 -1.87 -3.78
N THR A 51 2.40 -2.70 -2.80
CA THR A 51 1.27 -3.64 -2.90
C THR A 51 0.20 -3.23 -1.91
N VAL A 52 -0.96 -2.90 -2.44
CA VAL A 52 -2.15 -2.53 -1.67
C VAL A 52 -3.07 -3.73 -1.59
N THR A 53 -3.54 -4.06 -0.40
CA THR A 53 -4.54 -5.12 -0.19
C THR A 53 -5.62 -4.60 0.75
N LEU A 54 -6.88 -4.76 0.38
CA LEU A 54 -8.03 -4.47 1.24
C LEU A 54 -8.93 -5.68 1.30
N ASP A 55 -9.21 -6.12 2.52
CA ASP A 55 -10.13 -7.21 2.85
C ASP A 55 -11.46 -6.64 3.34
N HIS A 56 -12.52 -7.42 3.24
CA HIS A 56 -13.88 -7.01 3.62
C HIS A 56 -14.32 -5.71 2.95
N LEU A 57 -13.92 -5.57 1.68
CA LEU A 57 -14.26 -4.44 0.86
C LEU A 57 -15.55 -4.75 0.07
N VAL A 58 -16.63 -4.05 0.40
CA VAL A 58 -17.91 -4.23 -0.29
C VAL A 58 -17.80 -3.83 -1.77
N PRO A 59 -18.66 -4.36 -2.67
CA PRO A 59 -18.70 -3.87 -4.03
C PRO A 59 -18.97 -2.35 -4.09
N PRO A 60 -18.39 -1.63 -5.04
CA PRO A 60 -18.52 -0.16 -5.10
C PRO A 60 -19.98 0.32 -5.12
N GLU A 61 -20.85 -0.38 -5.82
CA GLU A 61 -22.27 -0.05 -5.91
C GLU A 61 -23.03 -0.12 -4.57
N LYS A 62 -22.44 -0.76 -3.55
CA LYS A 62 -23.00 -0.76 -2.18
C LYS A 62 -22.74 0.54 -1.44
N ILE A 63 -21.73 1.31 -1.86
CA ILE A 63 -21.46 2.64 -1.32
C ILE A 63 -22.43 3.64 -1.94
N GLU A 64 -22.53 3.63 -3.26
CA GLU A 64 -23.41 4.50 -4.03
C GLU A 64 -23.70 3.86 -5.39
N LEU A 65 -24.95 3.97 -5.85
CA LEU A 65 -25.36 3.46 -7.16
C LEU A 65 -24.55 4.15 -8.28
N GLY A 66 -24.11 3.36 -9.24
CA GLY A 66 -23.33 3.84 -10.38
C GLY A 66 -21.81 3.76 -10.18
N LEU A 67 -21.33 3.50 -8.97
CA LEU A 67 -19.92 3.25 -8.75
C LEU A 67 -19.53 1.86 -9.24
N THR A 68 -18.37 1.75 -9.88
CA THR A 68 -17.95 0.53 -10.58
C THR A 68 -16.54 0.07 -10.23
N HIS A 69 -15.69 0.97 -9.76
CA HIS A 69 -14.26 0.71 -9.57
C HIS A 69 -13.74 1.30 -8.27
N TYR A 70 -12.70 0.67 -7.73
CA TYR A 70 -11.82 1.26 -6.72
C TYR A 70 -10.51 1.65 -7.39
N ILE A 71 -10.10 2.89 -7.24
CA ILE A 71 -8.92 3.44 -7.90
C ILE A 71 -7.86 3.80 -6.87
N VAL A 72 -6.62 3.42 -7.16
CA VAL A 72 -5.45 3.77 -6.35
C VAL A 72 -4.81 5.03 -6.92
N TRP A 73 -4.54 5.98 -6.03
CA TRP A 73 -3.85 7.24 -6.32
C TRP A 73 -2.60 7.36 -5.44
N PHE A 74 -1.55 7.94 -6.00
CA PHE A 74 -0.40 8.38 -5.22
C PHE A 74 -0.38 9.90 -5.19
N ALA A 75 -0.37 10.47 -3.98
CA ALA A 75 -0.30 11.90 -3.76
C ALA A 75 1.06 12.26 -3.17
N PRO A 76 2.03 12.71 -3.99
CA PRO A 76 3.29 13.23 -3.46
C PRO A 76 3.04 14.42 -2.54
N VAL A 77 3.94 14.65 -1.61
CA VAL A 77 3.83 15.75 -0.64
C VAL A 77 3.70 17.09 -1.38
N GLY A 78 2.63 17.83 -1.09
CA GLY A 78 2.36 19.14 -1.70
C GLY A 78 1.89 19.12 -3.15
N GLU A 79 1.62 17.94 -3.70
CA GLU A 79 1.19 17.76 -5.08
C GLU A 79 -0.20 17.13 -5.15
N ARG A 80 -0.82 17.23 -6.31
CA ARG A 80 -2.13 16.59 -6.58
C ARG A 80 -1.98 15.07 -6.66
N PRO A 81 -3.01 14.31 -6.26
CA PRO A 81 -3.02 12.87 -6.46
C PRO A 81 -2.90 12.51 -7.95
N VAL A 82 -2.06 11.52 -8.21
CA VAL A 82 -1.86 10.96 -9.55
C VAL A 82 -2.46 9.57 -9.59
N ARG A 83 -3.36 9.34 -10.55
CA ARG A 83 -3.97 8.03 -10.74
C ARG A 83 -2.92 6.99 -11.07
N GLN A 84 -2.98 5.85 -10.40
CA GLN A 84 -2.12 4.72 -10.65
C GLN A 84 -2.86 3.63 -11.44
N ARG A 85 -3.78 2.93 -10.80
CA ARG A 85 -4.58 1.89 -11.43
C ARG A 85 -5.81 1.55 -10.59
N ALA A 86 -6.73 0.79 -11.16
CA ALA A 86 -7.81 0.18 -10.42
C ALA A 86 -7.31 -0.98 -9.56
N LEU A 87 -7.94 -1.21 -8.43
CA LEU A 87 -7.77 -2.48 -7.70
C LEU A 87 -8.29 -3.63 -8.57
N ASP A 88 -7.57 -4.74 -8.57
CA ASP A 88 -8.11 -6.02 -8.98
C ASP A 88 -9.06 -6.47 -7.87
N TYR A 89 -10.35 -6.35 -8.15
CA TYR A 89 -11.40 -6.57 -7.15
C TYR A 89 -12.14 -7.87 -7.40
N ASP A 90 -12.21 -8.73 -6.36
CA ASP A 90 -13.00 -9.93 -6.35
C ASP A 90 -14.26 -9.70 -5.49
N PRO A 91 -15.45 -9.59 -6.11
CA PRO A 91 -16.69 -9.32 -5.38
C PRO A 91 -17.14 -10.48 -4.49
N ASP A 92 -16.77 -11.71 -4.81
CA ASP A 92 -17.14 -12.89 -4.02
C ASP A 92 -16.33 -12.97 -2.74
N ALA A 93 -15.02 -12.73 -2.82
CA ALA A 93 -14.11 -12.68 -1.68
C ALA A 93 -14.14 -11.33 -0.96
N GLN A 94 -14.65 -10.28 -1.59
CA GLN A 94 -14.58 -8.88 -1.13
C GLN A 94 -13.15 -8.43 -0.84
N VAL A 95 -12.24 -8.77 -1.73
CA VAL A 95 -10.82 -8.41 -1.64
C VAL A 95 -10.42 -7.60 -2.86
N GLY A 96 -9.74 -6.48 -2.62
CA GLY A 96 -9.11 -5.68 -3.65
C GLY A 96 -7.59 -5.68 -3.48
N ARG A 97 -6.86 -5.79 -4.59
CA ARG A 97 -5.40 -5.80 -4.59
C ARG A 97 -4.83 -5.11 -5.82
N ALA A 98 -3.72 -4.41 -5.62
CA ALA A 98 -2.92 -3.86 -6.73
C ALA A 98 -1.45 -3.80 -6.33
N SER A 99 -0.56 -4.07 -7.30
CA SER A 99 0.88 -3.89 -7.15
C SER A 99 1.37 -2.86 -8.14
N ILE A 100 2.09 -1.85 -7.65
CA ILE A 100 2.45 -0.65 -8.42
C ILE A 100 3.91 -0.31 -8.13
N PRO A 101 4.80 -0.36 -9.14
CA PRO A 101 6.16 0.15 -8.99
C PRO A 101 6.16 1.68 -9.02
N THR A 102 7.00 2.29 -8.20
CA THR A 102 7.16 3.74 -8.17
C THR A 102 8.56 4.15 -7.75
N SER A 103 8.99 5.32 -8.19
CA SER A 103 10.22 5.98 -7.72
C SER A 103 9.97 6.97 -6.59
N LEU A 104 8.71 7.19 -6.22
CA LEU A 104 8.34 8.05 -5.10
C LEU A 104 8.85 7.48 -3.77
N ARG A 105 9.22 8.37 -2.84
CA ARG A 105 9.72 7.97 -1.53
C ARG A 105 8.82 8.43 -0.39
N GLU A 106 8.16 9.54 -0.55
CA GLU A 106 7.26 10.11 0.43
C GLU A 106 5.99 10.58 -0.27
N PHE A 107 4.88 9.91 0.02
CA PHE A 107 3.59 10.15 -0.64
C PHE A 107 2.46 9.53 0.17
N GLU A 108 1.24 9.88 -0.16
CA GLU A 108 0.06 9.25 0.39
C GLU A 108 -0.55 8.30 -0.65
N VAL A 109 -0.83 7.07 -0.24
CA VAL A 109 -1.66 6.15 -1.01
C VAL A 109 -3.11 6.47 -0.66
N GLN A 110 -3.92 6.72 -1.68
CA GLN A 110 -5.35 6.97 -1.54
C GLN A 110 -6.11 5.97 -2.39
N ILE A 111 -7.21 5.45 -1.87
CA ILE A 111 -8.11 4.57 -2.60
C ILE A 111 -9.49 5.19 -2.58
N THR A 112 -10.06 5.42 -3.75
CA THR A 112 -11.38 6.03 -3.92
C THR A 112 -12.31 5.12 -4.67
N ALA A 113 -13.62 5.28 -4.45
CA ALA A 113 -14.66 4.63 -5.23
C ALA A 113 -15.07 5.55 -6.38
N GLU A 114 -15.08 5.02 -7.60
CA GLU A 114 -15.29 5.78 -8.83
C GLU A 114 -16.31 5.10 -9.75
N ASN A 115 -16.89 5.89 -10.63
CA ASN A 115 -17.81 5.39 -11.66
C ASN A 115 -17.12 5.06 -12.99
N SER A 116 -15.80 5.13 -13.02
CA SER A 116 -14.95 4.89 -14.19
C SER A 116 -13.63 4.26 -13.76
N GLU A 117 -13.02 3.48 -14.63
CA GLU A 117 -11.66 2.96 -14.44
C GLU A 117 -10.58 4.03 -14.65
N THR A 118 -10.92 5.11 -15.35
CA THR A 118 -9.98 6.16 -15.75
C THR A 118 -10.43 7.57 -15.35
N PRO A 119 -10.78 7.80 -14.06
CA PRO A 119 -11.15 9.15 -13.63
C PRO A 119 -9.95 10.10 -13.71
N ASN A 120 -10.19 11.37 -13.99
CA ASN A 120 -9.14 12.38 -14.10
C ASN A 120 -8.67 12.89 -12.74
N GLN A 121 -9.52 12.81 -11.74
CA GLN A 121 -9.25 13.25 -10.37
C GLN A 121 -10.01 12.38 -9.38
N PRO A 122 -9.55 12.25 -8.13
CA PRO A 122 -10.27 11.49 -7.12
C PRO A 122 -11.65 12.08 -6.85
N SER A 123 -12.63 11.18 -6.66
CA SER A 123 -13.93 11.57 -6.11
C SER A 123 -13.81 11.91 -4.62
N ASP A 124 -14.92 12.38 -4.03
CA ASP A 124 -15.00 12.62 -2.58
C ASP A 124 -15.15 11.31 -1.77
N LEU A 125 -15.28 10.18 -2.45
CA LEU A 125 -15.50 8.88 -1.80
C LEU A 125 -14.18 8.17 -1.51
N LEU A 126 -13.42 8.72 -0.58
CA LEU A 126 -12.19 8.12 -0.07
C LEU A 126 -12.55 6.90 0.79
N VAL A 127 -12.07 5.72 0.40
CA VAL A 127 -12.34 4.48 1.15
C VAL A 127 -11.20 4.10 2.08
N ALA A 128 -9.96 4.43 1.75
CA ALA A 128 -8.81 4.23 2.62
C ALA A 128 -7.66 5.13 2.17
N SER A 129 -6.79 5.49 3.10
CA SER A 129 -5.55 6.20 2.80
C SER A 129 -4.46 5.87 3.81
N GLN A 130 -3.21 5.99 3.39
CA GLN A 130 -2.05 5.79 4.23
C GLN A 130 -0.86 6.58 3.71
N LYS A 131 -0.21 7.30 4.59
CA LYS A 131 1.05 7.99 4.27
C LYS A 131 2.19 6.99 4.27
N ILE A 132 2.95 6.99 3.18
CA ILE A 132 4.19 6.24 3.05
C ILE A 132 5.33 7.23 3.25
N ARG A 133 6.16 6.94 4.23
CA ARG A 133 7.32 7.77 4.53
C ARG A 133 8.60 7.08 4.07
N GLU A 134 9.66 7.86 4.04
CA GLU A 134 10.97 7.49 3.57
C GLU A 134 11.41 6.06 3.95
N ILE A 135 11.88 5.35 2.93
CA ILE A 135 12.32 3.96 2.99
C ILE A 135 13.83 3.93 2.82
#